data_6c26b448cc41c8ba84cb3e892717de22
#
_entry.id   6c26b448cc41c8ba84cb3e892717de22
#
_cell.length_a   1.000
_cell.length_b   1.000
_cell.length_c   1.000
_cell.angle_alpha   90.00
_cell.angle_beta   90.00
_cell.angle_gamma   90.00
#
_symmetry.space_group_name_H-M   'P 1'
#
loop_
_entity.id
_entity.type
_entity.pdbx_description
1 polymer ?
#
loop_
_entity_poly.entity_id
_entity_poly.type
_entity_poly.pdbx_seq_one_letter_code
_entity_poly.pdbx_strand_id
1 'polypeptide(L)'
;VAEQFLKIYRDQAANLPEQAADPKYKQKLIRAYPFHPELIDVLYNQWGSYSQFQRTRGVLRFLALVVQEGWKKKVPSPLIRLSDVPLGHREVRQSLLSCIGREYESVIGCDIAGGKEIARQIDRTLPKEQGELRLAEGLATCIFLYSFSGAQKADRGVTAARLRLGILTPDLPPTAIGDTLHRLEENLFYLHKRDNRYFFSTERNLNRAIAEAQEAIGDEAIRDEIKKALEKRVGHESPILGSEIWPESAEKVPEQRDHHVLVVLSPELPFGAKATEEFVATLFNKAGAGMRTLPGAILVLAPDREELYALQNKVKRFLALRDVQNRFFTELSAEDQERLKRDLRAMESDVLDGVVRTWRHLALPGPEKPEWIPLSVYARPGLTLASMVIEHLRSANRLAEEIAPENFLRLVPVTERKPYKEVWAAFLSFPKMPIVSQRAVREAIKRAVHEGKIGLEIEGRIYFQEDVPDAYLDEAWLLSPAEVPQKEEAVSPPAAPKAEPAKAEPKPASPEKPKTTYSLRAKVSWLKMNDVYRGVIIPLGNRSDNLELIIEIRAKKSEGIPKDVIERTVRETLRQINAQILEEREE
;
A
#
# COMPACT_ATOMS: atom_id res chain seq x y z
N VAL A 1 -57.06 22.55 -2.54
CA VAL A 1 -55.62 22.53 -2.26
C VAL A 1 -55.37 21.85 -0.92
N ALA A 2 -55.80 22.38 0.24
CA ALA A 2 -55.46 21.81 1.56
C ALA A 2 -55.94 20.36 1.74
N GLU A 3 -57.11 20.01 1.18
CA GLU A 3 -57.61 18.62 1.20
C GLU A 3 -56.81 17.67 0.34
N GLN A 4 -56.39 18.11 -0.83
CA GLN A 4 -55.52 17.30 -1.73
C GLN A 4 -54.19 16.98 -1.06
N PHE A 5 -53.56 17.98 -0.43
CA PHE A 5 -52.32 17.78 0.30
C PHE A 5 -52.51 16.87 1.52
N LEU A 6 -53.56 17.04 2.31
CA LEU A 6 -53.82 16.18 3.47
C LEU A 6 -54.08 14.73 3.06
N LYS A 7 -54.75 14.49 1.93
CA LYS A 7 -54.96 13.15 1.40
C LYS A 7 -53.61 12.48 1.10
N ILE A 8 -52.70 13.15 0.37
CA ILE A 8 -51.38 12.64 0.06
C ILE A 8 -50.55 12.37 1.33
N TYR A 9 -50.62 13.27 2.31
CA TYR A 9 -49.90 13.09 3.57
C TYR A 9 -50.42 11.90 4.36
N ARG A 10 -51.70 11.59 4.30
CA ARG A 10 -52.26 10.36 4.89
C ARG A 10 -51.84 9.11 4.15
N ASP A 11 -51.86 9.15 2.82
CA ASP A 11 -51.43 8.05 1.96
C ASP A 11 -49.92 7.73 2.14
N GLN A 12 -49.14 8.73 2.55
CA GLN A 12 -47.68 8.63 2.79
C GLN A 12 -47.28 8.74 4.27
N ALA A 13 -48.19 8.52 5.19
CA ALA A 13 -48.00 8.75 6.64
C ALA A 13 -46.76 8.02 7.20
N ALA A 14 -46.44 6.83 6.72
CA ALA A 14 -45.26 6.08 7.13
C ALA A 14 -43.92 6.75 6.78
N ASN A 15 -43.91 7.63 5.77
CA ASN A 15 -42.70 8.29 5.24
C ASN A 15 -42.63 9.79 5.62
N LEU A 16 -43.55 10.28 6.38
CA LEU A 16 -43.71 11.68 6.79
C LEU A 16 -43.66 11.81 8.31
N PRO A 17 -43.39 13.01 8.85
CA PRO A 17 -43.55 13.27 10.28
C PRO A 17 -44.99 13.02 10.73
N GLU A 18 -45.17 12.40 11.91
CA GLU A 18 -46.49 11.99 12.45
C GLU A 18 -47.55 13.10 12.39
N GLN A 19 -47.17 14.34 12.68
CA GLN A 19 -48.07 15.50 12.67
C GLN A 19 -48.60 15.90 11.29
N ALA A 20 -47.99 15.43 10.21
CA ALA A 20 -48.41 15.77 8.84
C ALA A 20 -49.76 15.13 8.45
N ALA A 21 -50.05 13.95 8.98
CA ALA A 21 -51.30 13.22 8.75
C ALA A 21 -52.43 13.65 9.68
N ASP A 22 -52.16 14.49 10.72
CA ASP A 22 -53.15 14.99 11.66
C ASP A 22 -54.15 15.95 10.97
N PRO A 23 -55.45 15.80 11.19
CA PRO A 23 -56.46 16.77 10.72
C PRO A 23 -56.16 18.23 11.08
N LYS A 24 -55.46 18.47 12.18
CA LYS A 24 -55.02 19.82 12.59
C LYS A 24 -54.03 20.43 11.59
N TYR A 25 -53.28 19.62 10.85
CA TYR A 25 -52.36 20.10 9.82
C TYR A 25 -53.10 20.75 8.65
N LYS A 26 -54.31 20.28 8.33
CA LYS A 26 -55.21 20.95 7.35
C LYS A 26 -55.46 22.41 7.71
N GLN A 27 -55.71 22.70 9.00
CA GLN A 27 -55.91 24.07 9.44
C GLN A 27 -54.64 24.92 9.32
N LYS A 28 -53.45 24.32 9.56
CA LYS A 28 -52.17 24.98 9.30
C LYS A 28 -52.01 25.35 7.82
N LEU A 29 -52.34 24.43 6.91
CA LEU A 29 -52.31 24.68 5.46
C LEU A 29 -53.22 25.81 5.04
N ILE A 30 -54.45 25.86 5.58
CA ILE A 30 -55.43 26.93 5.28
C ILE A 30 -54.93 28.28 5.80
N ARG A 31 -54.41 28.34 7.02
CA ARG A 31 -53.91 29.59 7.63
C ARG A 31 -52.65 30.14 6.99
N ALA A 32 -51.76 29.24 6.47
CA ALA A 32 -50.51 29.62 5.85
C ALA A 32 -50.65 29.98 4.35
N TYR A 33 -51.81 29.67 3.73
CA TYR A 33 -52.02 29.89 2.28
C TYR A 33 -51.70 31.34 1.85
N PRO A 34 -50.97 31.58 0.75
CA PRO A 34 -50.54 30.63 -0.28
C PRO A 34 -49.24 29.88 0.03
N PHE A 35 -48.68 30.03 1.21
CA PHE A 35 -47.44 29.39 1.60
C PHE A 35 -47.66 28.01 2.24
N HIS A 36 -46.71 27.10 2.02
CA HIS A 36 -46.69 25.88 2.77
C HIS A 36 -46.25 26.15 4.23
N PRO A 37 -46.85 25.51 5.26
CA PRO A 37 -46.49 25.73 6.66
C PRO A 37 -45.01 25.57 6.97
N GLU A 38 -44.32 24.57 6.36
CA GLU A 38 -42.90 24.34 6.57
C GLU A 38 -42.02 25.54 6.15
N LEU A 39 -42.39 26.28 5.10
CA LEU A 39 -41.68 27.50 4.71
C LEU A 39 -41.74 28.56 5.82
N ILE A 40 -42.94 28.78 6.38
CA ILE A 40 -43.14 29.73 7.47
C ILE A 40 -42.41 29.27 8.73
N ASP A 41 -42.55 27.98 9.09
CA ASP A 41 -41.90 27.41 10.29
C ASP A 41 -40.37 27.51 10.21
N VAL A 42 -39.76 27.23 9.08
CA VAL A 42 -38.29 27.34 8.88
C VAL A 42 -37.84 28.80 8.97
N LEU A 43 -38.51 29.71 8.24
CA LEU A 43 -38.15 31.12 8.25
C LEU A 43 -38.32 31.77 9.62
N TYR A 44 -39.38 31.42 10.35
CA TYR A 44 -39.69 32.01 11.65
C TYR A 44 -38.84 31.39 12.78
N ASN A 45 -38.80 30.06 12.88
CA ASN A 45 -38.16 29.37 14.01
C ASN A 45 -36.65 29.23 13.84
N GLN A 46 -36.15 29.04 12.62
CA GLN A 46 -34.70 28.86 12.38
C GLN A 46 -34.05 30.18 11.97
N TRP A 47 -34.48 30.77 10.86
CA TRP A 47 -33.87 32.00 10.34
C TRP A 47 -34.19 33.23 11.20
N GLY A 48 -35.38 33.29 11.82
CA GLY A 48 -35.78 34.34 12.75
C GLY A 48 -34.91 34.44 14.01
N SER A 49 -34.09 33.44 14.32
CA SER A 49 -33.12 33.47 15.41
C SER A 49 -31.89 34.34 15.09
N TYR A 50 -31.59 34.60 13.81
CA TYR A 50 -30.51 35.49 13.40
C TYR A 50 -30.91 36.96 13.57
N SER A 51 -30.13 37.73 14.33
CA SER A 51 -30.41 39.16 14.62
C SER A 51 -30.50 39.98 13.31
N GLN A 52 -29.70 39.70 12.32
CA GLN A 52 -29.66 40.37 11.02
C GLN A 52 -30.92 40.10 10.18
N PHE A 53 -31.63 38.98 10.41
CA PHE A 53 -32.87 38.63 9.70
C PHE A 53 -34.06 39.43 10.18
N GLN A 54 -33.94 40.14 11.31
CA GLN A 54 -35.00 41.01 11.90
C GLN A 54 -36.36 40.34 12.11
N ARG A 55 -36.40 39.05 12.43
CA ARG A 55 -37.60 38.25 12.71
C ARG A 55 -38.75 38.54 11.73
N THR A 56 -39.90 39.01 12.21
CA THR A 56 -41.13 39.20 11.40
C THR A 56 -40.92 40.08 10.18
N ARG A 57 -40.19 41.21 10.30
CA ARG A 57 -39.91 42.11 9.17
C ARG A 57 -39.04 41.46 8.10
N GLY A 58 -38.01 40.69 8.52
CA GLY A 58 -37.14 39.96 7.59
C GLY A 58 -37.89 38.84 6.87
N VAL A 59 -38.72 38.06 7.60
CA VAL A 59 -39.58 37.03 7.00
C VAL A 59 -40.50 37.63 5.94
N LEU A 60 -41.22 38.72 6.25
CA LEU A 60 -42.12 39.35 5.29
C LEU A 60 -41.42 39.89 4.06
N ARG A 61 -40.25 40.54 4.23
CA ARG A 61 -39.43 41.02 3.12
C ARG A 61 -38.94 39.86 2.23
N PHE A 62 -38.48 38.81 2.85
CA PHE A 62 -37.99 37.61 2.15
C PHE A 62 -39.14 36.93 1.37
N LEU A 63 -40.30 36.72 1.99
CA LEU A 63 -41.47 36.17 1.31
C LEU A 63 -41.94 37.03 0.15
N ALA A 64 -41.88 38.36 0.26
CA ALA A 64 -42.21 39.25 -0.84
C ALA A 64 -41.29 39.04 -2.05
N LEU A 65 -39.96 38.83 -1.83
CA LEU A 65 -39.02 38.51 -2.90
C LEU A 65 -39.33 37.14 -3.53
N VAL A 66 -39.65 36.13 -2.72
CA VAL A 66 -40.02 34.80 -3.21
C VAL A 66 -41.27 34.84 -4.08
N VAL A 67 -42.30 35.55 -3.63
CA VAL A 67 -43.55 35.75 -4.40
C VAL A 67 -43.28 36.49 -5.70
N GLN A 68 -42.54 37.59 -5.65
CA GLN A 68 -42.18 38.37 -6.84
C GLN A 68 -41.49 37.52 -7.92
N GLU A 69 -40.54 36.70 -7.52
CA GLU A 69 -39.82 35.84 -8.46
C GLU A 69 -40.68 34.66 -8.95
N GLY A 70 -41.46 34.04 -8.07
CA GLY A 70 -42.42 32.99 -8.44
C GLY A 70 -43.46 33.48 -9.46
N TRP A 71 -43.95 34.69 -9.28
CA TRP A 71 -44.89 35.34 -10.20
C TRP A 71 -44.25 35.60 -11.58
N LYS A 72 -43.06 36.14 -11.60
CA LYS A 72 -42.31 36.37 -12.87
C LYS A 72 -42.08 35.07 -13.64
N LYS A 73 -41.76 33.98 -12.95
CA LYS A 73 -41.45 32.67 -13.55
C LYS A 73 -42.69 31.81 -13.82
N LYS A 74 -43.90 32.28 -13.46
CA LYS A 74 -45.18 31.55 -13.61
C LYS A 74 -45.09 30.12 -13.09
N VAL A 75 -44.53 29.93 -11.87
CA VAL A 75 -44.40 28.61 -11.25
C VAL A 75 -45.79 27.99 -11.06
N PRO A 76 -46.11 26.85 -11.67
CA PRO A 76 -47.45 26.24 -11.58
C PRO A 76 -47.57 25.42 -10.29
N SER A 77 -47.55 26.07 -9.14
CA SER A 77 -47.71 25.38 -7.86
C SER A 77 -48.88 25.97 -7.08
N PRO A 78 -49.79 25.12 -6.56
CA PRO A 78 -50.93 25.60 -5.76
C PRO A 78 -50.52 26.12 -4.38
N LEU A 79 -49.29 25.84 -3.93
CA LEU A 79 -48.68 26.34 -2.71
C LEU A 79 -47.22 26.73 -2.98
N ILE A 80 -46.76 27.82 -2.37
CA ILE A 80 -45.35 28.22 -2.37
C ILE A 80 -44.63 27.44 -1.27
N ARG A 81 -43.78 26.50 -1.67
CA ARG A 81 -43.08 25.57 -0.78
C ARG A 81 -41.69 26.05 -0.47
N LEU A 82 -41.02 25.37 0.46
CA LEU A 82 -39.61 25.61 0.79
C LEU A 82 -38.69 25.36 -0.42
N SER A 83 -39.02 24.35 -1.24
CA SER A 83 -38.33 24.03 -2.49
C SER A 83 -38.46 25.10 -3.58
N ASP A 84 -39.44 25.96 -3.51
CA ASP A 84 -39.71 26.99 -4.52
C ASP A 84 -38.94 28.30 -4.26
N VAL A 85 -38.15 28.37 -3.17
CA VAL A 85 -37.30 29.52 -2.86
C VAL A 85 -36.18 29.65 -3.91
N PRO A 86 -36.13 30.76 -4.67
CA PRO A 86 -35.24 30.91 -5.81
C PRO A 86 -33.82 31.32 -5.38
N LEU A 87 -32.99 30.40 -4.87
CA LEU A 87 -31.62 30.66 -4.43
C LEU A 87 -30.71 31.18 -5.57
N GLY A 88 -31.06 30.90 -6.83
CA GLY A 88 -30.39 31.47 -8.00
C GLY A 88 -30.64 32.96 -8.19
N HIS A 89 -31.67 33.54 -7.54
CA HIS A 89 -31.96 34.98 -7.64
C HIS A 89 -31.04 35.78 -6.71
N ARG A 90 -30.40 36.81 -7.26
CA ARG A 90 -29.37 37.59 -6.56
C ARG A 90 -29.84 38.19 -5.23
N GLU A 91 -31.00 38.86 -5.22
CA GLU A 91 -31.46 39.53 -4.01
C GLU A 91 -31.91 38.54 -2.91
N VAL A 92 -32.54 37.41 -3.30
CA VAL A 92 -32.90 36.32 -2.37
C VAL A 92 -31.64 35.74 -1.75
N ARG A 93 -30.64 35.42 -2.57
CA ARG A 93 -29.37 34.88 -2.11
C ARG A 93 -28.64 35.87 -1.19
N GLN A 94 -28.49 37.12 -1.59
CA GLN A 94 -27.84 38.15 -0.77
C GLN A 94 -28.55 38.36 0.58
N SER A 95 -29.88 38.31 0.61
CA SER A 95 -30.64 38.41 1.87
C SER A 95 -30.32 37.29 2.85
N LEU A 96 -30.12 36.05 2.36
CA LEU A 96 -29.73 34.92 3.20
C LEU A 96 -28.25 34.99 3.59
N LEU A 97 -27.35 35.27 2.65
CA LEU A 97 -25.90 35.33 2.90
C LEU A 97 -25.53 36.45 3.88
N SER A 98 -26.30 37.53 3.95
CA SER A 98 -26.07 38.57 4.96
C SER A 98 -26.28 38.05 6.40
N CYS A 99 -27.04 36.97 6.59
CA CYS A 99 -27.34 36.36 7.89
C CYS A 99 -26.35 35.26 8.28
N ILE A 100 -25.90 34.45 7.31
CA ILE A 100 -25.12 33.22 7.55
C ILE A 100 -23.63 33.32 7.17
N GLY A 101 -23.25 34.37 6.42
CA GLY A 101 -21.91 34.60 5.94
C GLY A 101 -21.74 34.38 4.42
N ARG A 102 -20.80 35.12 3.85
CA ARG A 102 -20.49 35.07 2.38
C ARG A 102 -19.81 33.78 1.95
N GLU A 103 -19.22 33.05 2.86
CA GLU A 103 -18.57 31.76 2.62
C GLU A 103 -19.54 30.72 2.03
N TYR A 104 -20.84 30.86 2.29
CA TYR A 104 -21.88 30.01 1.71
C TYR A 104 -22.25 30.35 0.24
N GLU A 105 -21.67 31.40 -0.33
CA GLU A 105 -21.84 31.73 -1.75
C GLU A 105 -21.34 30.61 -2.66
N SER A 106 -20.19 30.02 -2.32
CA SER A 106 -19.60 28.88 -3.06
C SER A 106 -20.47 27.64 -2.95
N VAL A 107 -21.07 27.38 -1.78
CA VAL A 107 -21.99 26.25 -1.55
C VAL A 107 -23.21 26.36 -2.46
N ILE A 108 -23.87 27.53 -2.47
CA ILE A 108 -25.02 27.76 -3.34
C ILE A 108 -24.63 27.69 -4.82
N GLY A 109 -23.51 28.33 -5.20
CA GLY A 109 -23.05 28.44 -6.58
C GLY A 109 -22.57 27.13 -7.19
N CYS A 110 -21.95 26.26 -6.39
CA CYS A 110 -21.49 24.94 -6.87
C CYS A 110 -22.62 23.92 -6.89
N ASP A 111 -23.33 23.78 -5.76
CA ASP A 111 -24.20 22.64 -5.54
C ASP A 111 -25.65 22.89 -5.93
N ILE A 112 -26.17 24.13 -5.72
CA ILE A 112 -27.61 24.38 -5.79
C ILE A 112 -28.01 25.20 -7.01
N ALA A 113 -27.53 26.46 -7.12
CA ALA A 113 -27.98 27.40 -8.15
C ALA A 113 -26.98 28.54 -8.39
N GLY A 114 -26.73 28.91 -9.66
CA GLY A 114 -25.96 30.09 -10.04
C GLY A 114 -24.48 29.93 -10.26
N GLY A 115 -23.98 28.70 -10.51
CA GLY A 115 -22.58 28.39 -10.80
C GLY A 115 -22.44 27.10 -11.60
N LYS A 116 -21.76 26.13 -11.05
CA LYS A 116 -21.66 24.78 -11.64
C LYS A 116 -23.01 24.03 -11.62
N GLU A 117 -23.91 24.41 -10.73
CA GLU A 117 -25.33 23.99 -10.69
C GLU A 117 -25.51 22.47 -10.73
N ILE A 118 -24.81 21.72 -9.88
CA ILE A 118 -24.84 20.23 -9.91
C ILE A 118 -26.27 19.71 -9.73
N ALA A 119 -27.03 20.29 -8.82
CA ALA A 119 -28.43 19.88 -8.63
C ALA A 119 -29.25 20.05 -9.93
N ARG A 120 -29.05 21.11 -10.71
CA ARG A 120 -29.68 21.28 -12.02
C ARG A 120 -29.14 20.31 -13.07
N GLN A 121 -27.88 19.93 -13.02
CA GLN A 121 -27.36 18.87 -13.92
C GLN A 121 -28.06 17.54 -13.61
N ILE A 122 -28.27 17.24 -12.33
CA ILE A 122 -29.08 16.07 -11.92
C ILE A 122 -30.50 16.18 -12.46
N ASP A 123 -31.18 17.33 -12.33
CA ASP A 123 -32.54 17.54 -12.85
C ASP A 123 -32.64 17.25 -14.36
N ARG A 124 -31.59 17.58 -15.15
CA ARG A 124 -31.53 17.29 -16.60
C ARG A 124 -31.45 15.78 -16.92
N THR A 125 -31.01 14.98 -15.97
CA THR A 125 -30.90 13.51 -16.11
C THR A 125 -32.08 12.76 -15.54
N LEU A 126 -32.99 13.46 -14.84
CA LEU A 126 -34.23 12.88 -14.31
C LEU A 126 -35.26 12.69 -15.42
N PRO A 127 -36.29 11.83 -15.21
CA PRO A 127 -37.48 11.79 -16.05
C PRO A 127 -38.05 13.19 -16.26
N LYS A 128 -38.55 13.47 -17.49
CA LYS A 128 -38.96 14.82 -17.92
C LYS A 128 -39.87 15.55 -16.91
N GLU A 129 -40.84 14.87 -16.37
CA GLU A 129 -41.80 15.40 -15.40
C GLU A 129 -41.11 15.86 -14.11
N GLN A 130 -40.13 15.09 -13.61
CA GLN A 130 -39.38 15.39 -12.38
C GLN A 130 -38.35 16.51 -12.62
N GLY A 131 -37.67 16.49 -13.79
CA GLY A 131 -36.73 17.53 -14.18
C GLY A 131 -37.40 18.90 -14.43
N GLU A 132 -38.59 18.92 -15.01
CA GLU A 132 -39.38 20.14 -15.18
C GLU A 132 -39.81 20.74 -13.83
N LEU A 133 -40.09 19.90 -12.82
CA LEU A 133 -40.36 20.31 -11.44
C LEU A 133 -39.09 20.75 -10.68
N ARG A 134 -37.91 20.60 -11.25
CA ARG A 134 -36.61 20.88 -10.61
C ARG A 134 -36.46 20.20 -9.25
N LEU A 135 -36.72 18.90 -9.21
CA LEU A 135 -36.79 18.14 -7.97
C LEU A 135 -35.46 18.15 -7.21
N ALA A 136 -34.32 18.01 -7.90
CA ALA A 136 -33.00 18.01 -7.28
C ALA A 136 -32.62 19.41 -6.75
N GLU A 137 -32.85 20.49 -7.54
CA GLU A 137 -32.65 21.87 -7.09
C GLU A 137 -33.55 22.20 -5.89
N GLY A 138 -34.81 21.77 -5.92
CA GLY A 138 -35.78 21.97 -4.84
C GLY A 138 -35.39 21.24 -3.55
N LEU A 139 -34.93 19.97 -3.64
CA LEU A 139 -34.44 19.22 -2.49
C LEU A 139 -33.20 19.86 -1.89
N ALA A 140 -32.23 20.24 -2.72
CA ALA A 140 -31.01 20.92 -2.28
C ALA A 140 -31.32 22.25 -1.62
N THR A 141 -32.29 23.03 -2.17
CA THR A 141 -32.80 24.28 -1.56
C THR A 141 -33.40 24.02 -0.19
N CYS A 142 -34.27 23.01 -0.04
CA CYS A 142 -34.85 22.63 1.24
C CYS A 142 -33.76 22.30 2.26
N ILE A 143 -32.80 21.42 1.90
CA ILE A 143 -31.72 21.04 2.79
C ILE A 143 -30.92 22.27 3.21
N PHE A 144 -30.60 23.16 2.27
CA PHE A 144 -29.84 24.37 2.54
C PHE A 144 -30.59 25.26 3.57
N LEU A 145 -31.84 25.50 3.37
CA LEU A 145 -32.64 26.33 4.28
C LEU A 145 -32.80 25.71 5.69
N TYR A 146 -32.84 24.39 5.79
CA TYR A 146 -32.81 23.67 7.06
C TYR A 146 -31.42 23.56 7.71
N SER A 147 -30.34 23.87 7.00
CA SER A 147 -28.97 23.74 7.52
C SER A 147 -28.61 24.78 8.57
N PHE A 148 -29.43 25.82 8.70
CA PHE A 148 -29.18 26.96 9.60
C PHE A 148 -30.23 27.00 10.71
N SER A 149 -29.78 26.73 11.92
CA SER A 149 -30.59 26.96 13.14
C SER A 149 -29.72 27.69 14.16
N GLY A 150 -30.32 28.68 14.85
CA GLY A 150 -29.65 29.35 15.96
C GLY A 150 -29.48 28.48 17.20
N ALA A 151 -30.00 27.26 17.19
CA ALA A 151 -29.85 26.26 18.24
C ALA A 151 -28.51 25.47 18.04
N GLN A 152 -28.08 24.77 19.08
CA GLN A 152 -26.80 24.08 19.16
C GLN A 152 -26.48 23.22 17.91
N LYS A 153 -25.21 23.10 17.56
CA LYS A 153 -24.69 22.31 16.41
C LYS A 153 -25.25 20.87 16.27
N ALA A 154 -25.76 20.30 17.39
CA ALA A 154 -26.33 18.96 17.43
C ALA A 154 -27.64 18.79 16.63
N ASP A 155 -28.45 19.87 16.48
CA ASP A 155 -29.73 19.81 15.79
C ASP A 155 -29.70 20.33 14.34
N ARG A 156 -28.52 20.50 13.77
CA ARG A 156 -28.32 21.02 12.42
C ARG A 156 -28.86 20.04 11.37
N GLY A 157 -29.59 20.56 10.39
CA GLY A 157 -30.04 19.79 9.23
C GLY A 157 -31.44 19.20 9.37
N VAL A 158 -31.84 18.41 8.39
CA VAL A 158 -33.20 17.92 8.19
C VAL A 158 -33.22 16.41 7.91
N THR A 159 -34.23 15.72 8.42
CA THR A 159 -34.46 14.29 8.12
C THR A 159 -35.15 14.12 6.77
N ALA A 160 -34.96 12.94 6.12
CA ALA A 160 -35.63 12.62 4.87
C ALA A 160 -37.16 12.72 4.96
N ALA A 161 -37.77 12.35 6.09
CA ALA A 161 -39.21 12.47 6.32
C ALA A 161 -39.68 13.91 6.26
N ARG A 162 -38.92 14.83 6.88
CA ARG A 162 -39.28 16.25 6.88
C ARG A 162 -39.02 16.94 5.54
N LEU A 163 -37.99 16.49 4.79
CA LEU A 163 -37.77 16.93 3.41
C LEU A 163 -38.93 16.55 2.50
N ARG A 164 -39.45 15.33 2.62
CA ARG A 164 -40.65 14.89 1.87
C ARG A 164 -41.84 15.79 2.15
N LEU A 165 -42.09 16.15 3.40
CA LEU A 165 -43.19 17.06 3.75
C LEU A 165 -43.06 18.42 3.06
N GLY A 166 -41.84 18.97 2.95
CA GLY A 166 -41.57 20.28 2.34
C GLY A 166 -41.64 20.32 0.81
N ILE A 167 -41.61 19.14 0.12
CA ILE A 167 -41.50 19.09 -1.34
C ILE A 167 -42.61 18.28 -2.02
N LEU A 168 -43.29 17.39 -1.31
CA LEU A 168 -44.28 16.49 -1.88
C LEU A 168 -45.44 17.26 -2.51
N THR A 169 -45.84 16.87 -3.73
CA THR A 169 -47.01 17.40 -4.46
C THR A 169 -47.87 16.25 -4.97
N PRO A 170 -49.14 16.51 -5.34
CA PRO A 170 -50.00 15.50 -5.91
C PRO A 170 -49.46 14.78 -7.13
N ASP A 171 -48.64 15.46 -7.93
CA ASP A 171 -48.13 14.98 -9.21
C ASP A 171 -46.74 14.33 -9.10
N LEU A 172 -46.13 14.29 -7.88
CA LEU A 172 -44.80 13.77 -7.67
C LEU A 172 -44.83 12.36 -7.07
N PRO A 173 -44.24 11.35 -7.74
CA PRO A 173 -44.09 10.02 -7.18
C PRO A 173 -43.22 10.04 -5.91
N PRO A 174 -43.68 9.46 -4.78
CA PRO A 174 -42.93 9.48 -3.53
C PRO A 174 -41.54 8.85 -3.59
N THR A 175 -41.36 7.84 -4.45
CA THR A 175 -40.07 7.17 -4.69
C THR A 175 -39.06 8.11 -5.32
N ALA A 176 -39.49 9.00 -6.22
CA ALA A 176 -38.63 9.96 -6.91
C ALA A 176 -37.83 10.85 -5.94
N ILE A 177 -38.42 11.17 -4.77
CA ILE A 177 -37.73 11.97 -3.74
C ILE A 177 -36.54 11.19 -3.14
N GLY A 178 -36.74 9.90 -2.86
CA GLY A 178 -35.68 9.05 -2.31
C GLY A 178 -34.53 8.88 -3.28
N ASP A 179 -34.83 8.56 -4.53
CA ASP A 179 -33.84 8.33 -5.58
C ASP A 179 -33.05 9.62 -5.89
N THR A 180 -33.74 10.77 -5.95
CA THR A 180 -33.09 12.05 -6.18
C THR A 180 -32.21 12.46 -5.00
N LEU A 181 -32.68 12.22 -3.75
CA LEU A 181 -31.90 12.51 -2.55
C LEU A 181 -30.59 11.68 -2.51
N HIS A 182 -30.65 10.42 -2.92
CA HIS A 182 -29.47 9.58 -3.05
C HIS A 182 -28.48 10.13 -4.09
N ARG A 183 -28.98 10.55 -5.26
CA ARG A 183 -28.15 11.21 -6.28
C ARG A 183 -27.52 12.51 -5.78
N LEU A 184 -28.23 13.31 -4.96
CA LEU A 184 -27.66 14.51 -4.35
C LEU A 184 -26.54 14.16 -3.35
N GLU A 185 -26.75 13.13 -2.52
CA GLU A 185 -25.76 12.64 -1.56
C GLU A 185 -24.46 12.20 -2.25
N GLU A 186 -24.57 11.56 -3.42
CA GLU A 186 -23.41 11.10 -4.20
C GLU A 186 -22.69 12.22 -4.98
N ASN A 187 -23.38 13.28 -5.38
CA ASN A 187 -22.84 14.23 -6.35
C ASN A 187 -22.52 15.63 -5.79
N LEU A 188 -23.14 16.08 -4.70
CA LEU A 188 -22.91 17.40 -4.16
C LEU A 188 -21.62 17.48 -3.32
N PHE A 189 -20.88 18.60 -3.44
CA PHE A 189 -19.59 18.79 -2.77
C PHE A 189 -19.69 19.21 -1.30
N TYR A 190 -20.73 19.94 -0.95
CA TYR A 190 -20.91 20.54 0.37
C TYR A 190 -22.08 19.95 1.16
N LEU A 191 -22.72 18.91 0.61
CA LEU A 191 -23.78 18.17 1.30
C LEU A 191 -23.18 17.12 2.23
N HIS A 192 -23.60 17.15 3.49
CA HIS A 192 -23.20 16.20 4.52
C HIS A 192 -24.41 15.46 5.07
N LYS A 193 -24.18 14.25 5.60
CA LYS A 193 -25.16 13.45 6.31
C LYS A 193 -24.56 12.99 7.64
N ARG A 194 -25.25 13.35 8.75
CA ARG A 194 -24.87 12.90 10.09
C ARG A 194 -26.15 12.57 10.86
N ASP A 195 -26.18 11.47 11.60
CA ASP A 195 -27.34 11.04 12.41
C ASP A 195 -28.66 11.05 11.64
N ASN A 196 -28.65 10.56 10.40
CA ASN A 196 -29.80 10.54 9.48
C ASN A 196 -30.36 11.94 9.12
N ARG A 197 -29.58 13.01 9.30
CA ARG A 197 -29.89 14.38 8.92
C ARG A 197 -28.99 14.87 7.81
N TYR A 198 -29.57 15.58 6.85
CA TYR A 198 -28.86 16.19 5.72
C TYR A 198 -28.67 17.68 6.01
N PHE A 199 -27.47 18.20 5.75
CA PHE A 199 -27.14 19.61 5.91
C PHE A 199 -26.00 20.05 4.99
N PHE A 200 -25.98 21.32 4.64
CA PHE A 200 -24.86 21.94 3.96
C PHE A 200 -23.86 22.55 4.95
N SER A 201 -22.60 22.45 4.60
CA SER A 201 -21.47 23.09 5.30
C SER A 201 -20.58 23.81 4.29
N THR A 202 -19.71 24.69 4.76
CA THR A 202 -18.64 25.29 3.95
C THR A 202 -17.46 24.34 3.76
N GLU A 203 -17.41 23.27 4.55
CA GLU A 203 -16.43 22.20 4.45
C GLU A 203 -16.79 21.25 3.29
N ARG A 204 -15.81 20.81 2.50
CA ARG A 204 -16.04 19.85 1.42
C ARG A 204 -16.33 18.46 1.96
N ASN A 205 -17.17 17.72 1.25
CA ASN A 205 -17.40 16.30 1.50
C ASN A 205 -16.20 15.49 1.00
N LEU A 206 -15.46 14.85 1.91
CA LEU A 206 -14.27 14.08 1.62
C LEU A 206 -14.52 12.95 0.62
N ASN A 207 -15.63 12.21 0.77
CA ASN A 207 -15.94 11.09 -0.11
C ASN A 207 -16.15 11.55 -1.56
N ARG A 208 -16.87 12.68 -1.74
CA ARG A 208 -17.10 13.25 -3.06
C ARG A 208 -15.81 13.79 -3.69
N ALA A 209 -14.95 14.45 -2.92
CA ALA A 209 -13.67 14.93 -3.39
C ALA A 209 -12.78 13.76 -3.87
N ILE A 210 -12.78 12.64 -3.14
CA ILE A 210 -12.05 11.42 -3.54
C ILE A 210 -12.62 10.84 -4.84
N ALA A 211 -13.95 10.74 -4.97
CA ALA A 211 -14.58 10.20 -6.17
C ALA A 211 -14.24 11.04 -7.41
N GLU A 212 -14.35 12.37 -7.32
CA GLU A 212 -13.96 13.30 -8.40
C GLU A 212 -12.48 13.14 -8.79
N ALA A 213 -11.60 13.06 -7.79
CA ALA A 213 -10.18 12.87 -8.02
C ALA A 213 -9.89 11.52 -8.71
N GLN A 214 -10.61 10.45 -8.33
CA GLN A 214 -10.47 9.13 -8.98
C GLN A 214 -10.87 9.16 -10.46
N GLU A 215 -11.92 9.89 -10.83
CA GLU A 215 -12.36 10.03 -12.23
C GLU A 215 -11.30 10.73 -13.10
N ALA A 216 -10.55 11.65 -12.53
CA ALA A 216 -9.52 12.43 -13.22
C ALA A 216 -8.18 11.69 -13.41
N ILE A 217 -7.96 10.56 -12.71
CA ILE A 217 -6.70 9.82 -12.76
C ILE A 217 -6.67 8.91 -13.99
N GLY A 218 -5.72 9.17 -14.89
CA GLY A 218 -5.45 8.36 -16.08
C GLY A 218 -4.52 7.18 -15.81
N ASP A 219 -4.52 6.24 -16.77
CA ASP A 219 -3.75 4.98 -16.68
C ASP A 219 -2.23 5.20 -16.59
N GLU A 220 -1.70 6.26 -17.21
CA GLU A 220 -0.28 6.60 -17.15
C GLU A 220 0.17 6.92 -15.73
N ALA A 221 -0.61 7.72 -15.00
CA ALA A 221 -0.31 8.05 -13.59
C ALA A 221 -0.36 6.79 -12.69
N ILE A 222 -1.29 5.89 -12.96
CA ILE A 222 -1.38 4.60 -12.25
C ILE A 222 -0.14 3.75 -12.53
N ARG A 223 0.27 3.65 -13.79
CA ARG A 223 1.46 2.93 -14.22
C ARG A 223 2.74 3.44 -13.55
N ASP A 224 2.94 4.77 -13.56
CA ASP A 224 4.10 5.41 -12.94
C ASP A 224 4.16 5.16 -11.43
N GLU A 225 3.02 5.20 -10.75
CA GLU A 225 2.98 4.95 -9.32
C GLU A 225 3.24 3.47 -8.98
N ILE A 226 2.75 2.53 -9.81
CA ILE A 226 3.10 1.10 -9.69
C ILE A 226 4.61 0.90 -9.85
N LYS A 227 5.24 1.58 -10.83
CA LYS A 227 6.69 1.50 -11.04
C LYS A 227 7.48 1.96 -9.82
N LYS A 228 7.11 3.11 -9.23
CA LYS A 228 7.70 3.63 -8.00
C LYS A 228 7.54 2.67 -6.81
N ALA A 229 6.38 2.05 -6.70
CA ALA A 229 6.12 1.05 -5.66
C ALA A 229 6.95 -0.22 -5.86
N LEU A 230 7.14 -0.67 -7.11
CA LEU A 230 8.04 -1.76 -7.47
C LEU A 230 9.49 -1.44 -7.10
N GLU A 231 9.99 -0.25 -7.46
CA GLU A 231 11.36 0.19 -7.13
C GLU A 231 11.61 0.15 -5.61
N LYS A 232 10.60 0.51 -4.80
CA LYS A 232 10.68 0.39 -3.33
C LYS A 232 10.66 -1.05 -2.82
N ARG A 233 10.06 -1.99 -3.56
CA ARG A 233 9.81 -3.37 -3.09
C ARG A 233 10.57 -4.45 -3.84
N VAL A 234 11.37 -4.10 -4.86
CA VAL A 234 12.15 -5.11 -5.61
C VAL A 234 13.27 -5.72 -4.78
N GLY A 235 13.95 -4.95 -3.94
CA GLY A 235 15.03 -5.42 -3.07
C GLY A 235 16.40 -5.38 -3.76
N HIS A 236 16.96 -4.19 -3.86
CA HIS A 236 18.27 -3.96 -4.53
C HIS A 236 19.49 -4.48 -3.75
N GLU A 237 19.37 -4.80 -2.48
CA GLU A 237 20.49 -5.17 -1.59
C GLU A 237 20.76 -6.68 -1.52
N SER A 238 20.25 -7.47 -2.45
CA SER A 238 20.51 -8.91 -2.44
C SER A 238 21.92 -9.21 -3.01
N PRO A 239 22.77 -9.94 -2.29
CA PRO A 239 24.09 -10.33 -2.80
C PRO A 239 24.01 -11.40 -3.91
N ILE A 240 22.82 -11.98 -4.14
CA ILE A 240 22.63 -13.09 -5.10
C ILE A 240 21.89 -12.59 -6.34
N LEU A 241 20.92 -11.67 -6.18
CA LEU A 241 20.05 -11.20 -7.26
C LEU A 241 20.20 -9.69 -7.46
N GLY A 242 20.61 -9.29 -8.66
CA GLY A 242 20.33 -7.95 -9.17
C GLY A 242 18.86 -7.82 -9.60
N SER A 243 18.42 -6.66 -10.02
CA SER A 243 17.05 -6.45 -10.51
C SER A 243 17.01 -5.54 -11.73
N GLU A 244 16.16 -5.90 -12.69
CA GLU A 244 15.81 -5.12 -13.87
C GLU A 244 14.30 -4.95 -13.93
N ILE A 245 13.81 -3.71 -13.87
CA ILE A 245 12.38 -3.42 -13.81
C ILE A 245 11.89 -2.89 -15.16
N TRP A 246 10.92 -3.59 -15.76
CA TRP A 246 10.24 -3.21 -16.99
C TRP A 246 11.19 -2.94 -18.16
N PRO A 247 12.01 -3.91 -18.59
CA PRO A 247 12.83 -3.73 -19.76
C PRO A 247 11.95 -3.42 -20.99
N GLU A 248 12.40 -2.50 -21.81
CA GLU A 248 11.65 -2.07 -23.01
C GLU A 248 11.48 -3.20 -24.02
N SER A 249 12.47 -4.06 -24.15
CA SER A 249 12.41 -5.27 -24.97
C SER A 249 13.29 -6.36 -24.39
N ALA A 250 12.98 -7.62 -24.72
CA ALA A 250 13.73 -8.78 -24.23
C ALA A 250 15.20 -8.75 -24.66
N GLU A 251 15.48 -8.29 -25.88
CA GLU A 251 16.84 -8.23 -26.42
C GLU A 251 17.70 -7.14 -25.77
N LYS A 252 17.09 -6.08 -25.21
CA LYS A 252 17.82 -5.00 -24.52
C LYS A 252 18.38 -5.40 -23.16
N VAL A 253 17.91 -6.50 -22.57
CA VAL A 253 18.48 -7.03 -21.32
C VAL A 253 19.86 -7.63 -21.63
N PRO A 254 20.95 -7.07 -21.08
CA PRO A 254 22.31 -7.50 -21.43
C PRO A 254 22.61 -8.91 -20.90
N GLU A 255 23.67 -9.52 -21.44
CA GLU A 255 24.23 -10.76 -20.90
C GLU A 255 24.77 -10.52 -19.49
N GLN A 256 24.27 -11.29 -18.50
CA GLN A 256 24.69 -11.17 -17.10
C GLN A 256 25.83 -12.17 -16.83
N ARG A 257 26.99 -11.68 -16.37
CA ARG A 257 28.19 -12.50 -16.16
C ARG A 257 28.62 -12.60 -14.70
N ASP A 258 28.17 -11.66 -13.87
CA ASP A 258 28.69 -11.52 -12.50
C ASP A 258 27.73 -12.04 -11.44
N HIS A 259 26.42 -12.02 -11.69
CA HIS A 259 25.38 -12.41 -10.75
C HIS A 259 24.09 -12.79 -11.46
N HIS A 260 23.14 -13.38 -10.74
CA HIS A 260 21.80 -13.59 -11.24
C HIS A 260 21.00 -12.29 -11.22
N VAL A 261 20.09 -12.11 -12.19
CA VAL A 261 19.23 -10.92 -12.30
C VAL A 261 17.76 -11.32 -12.32
N LEU A 262 16.98 -10.66 -11.47
CA LEU A 262 15.53 -10.75 -11.43
C LEU A 262 14.93 -9.70 -12.37
N VAL A 263 14.40 -10.14 -13.49
CA VAL A 263 13.69 -9.30 -14.44
C VAL A 263 12.21 -9.24 -14.04
N VAL A 264 11.74 -8.06 -13.69
CA VAL A 264 10.34 -7.82 -13.32
C VAL A 264 9.60 -7.28 -14.54
N LEU A 265 8.64 -8.06 -15.06
CA LEU A 265 7.88 -7.70 -16.26
C LEU A 265 6.89 -6.55 -16.00
N SER A 266 6.59 -5.80 -17.06
CA SER A 266 5.63 -4.71 -17.00
C SER A 266 4.18 -5.20 -16.86
N PRO A 267 3.24 -4.35 -16.43
CA PRO A 267 1.82 -4.69 -16.32
C PRO A 267 1.18 -5.21 -17.62
N GLU A 268 1.73 -4.84 -18.76
CA GLU A 268 1.25 -5.24 -20.09
C GLU A 268 1.58 -6.71 -20.42
N LEU A 269 2.46 -7.32 -19.63
CA LEU A 269 2.91 -8.70 -19.80
C LEU A 269 2.47 -9.61 -18.62
N PRO A 270 1.16 -9.78 -18.38
CA PRO A 270 0.67 -10.62 -17.29
C PRO A 270 0.89 -12.11 -17.62
N PHE A 271 1.06 -12.92 -16.56
CA PHE A 271 1.17 -14.38 -16.68
C PHE A 271 0.03 -14.99 -17.50
N GLY A 272 0.36 -15.94 -18.37
CA GLY A 272 -0.58 -16.65 -19.25
C GLY A 272 -0.96 -15.90 -20.52
N ALA A 273 -0.46 -14.69 -20.75
CA ALA A 273 -0.65 -14.01 -22.02
C ALA A 273 0.38 -14.49 -23.07
N LYS A 274 -0.06 -14.66 -24.33
CA LYS A 274 0.83 -15.09 -25.42
C LYS A 274 2.04 -14.18 -25.60
N ALA A 275 1.83 -12.85 -25.50
CA ALA A 275 2.91 -11.86 -25.57
C ALA A 275 3.94 -12.04 -24.45
N THR A 276 3.50 -12.45 -23.25
CA THR A 276 4.40 -12.73 -22.11
C THR A 276 5.24 -13.96 -22.38
N GLU A 277 4.66 -15.03 -22.90
CA GLU A 277 5.40 -16.27 -23.26
C GLU A 277 6.45 -15.98 -24.35
N GLU A 278 6.08 -15.24 -25.39
CA GLU A 278 6.99 -14.84 -26.47
C GLU A 278 8.13 -13.95 -25.95
N PHE A 279 7.81 -13.00 -25.07
CA PHE A 279 8.79 -12.11 -24.46
C PHE A 279 9.80 -12.89 -23.61
N VAL A 280 9.30 -13.77 -22.71
CA VAL A 280 10.16 -14.56 -21.81
C VAL A 280 11.00 -15.56 -22.59
N ALA A 281 10.45 -16.22 -23.61
CA ALA A 281 11.20 -17.12 -24.49
C ALA A 281 12.32 -16.35 -25.23
N THR A 282 12.03 -15.16 -25.73
CA THR A 282 13.03 -14.29 -26.37
C THR A 282 14.11 -13.86 -25.38
N LEU A 283 13.72 -13.49 -24.17
CA LEU A 283 14.63 -13.06 -23.11
C LEU A 283 15.64 -14.16 -22.72
N PHE A 284 15.19 -15.43 -22.66
CA PHE A 284 16.10 -16.55 -22.35
C PHE A 284 16.99 -16.94 -23.52
N ASN A 285 16.59 -16.63 -24.76
CA ASN A 285 17.32 -17.05 -25.96
C ASN A 285 18.22 -15.97 -26.57
N LYS A 286 17.94 -14.66 -26.32
CA LYS A 286 18.64 -13.56 -26.99
C LYS A 286 19.21 -12.54 -25.99
N ALA A 287 20.37 -11.98 -26.32
CA ALA A 287 20.98 -10.84 -25.66
C ALA A 287 21.55 -9.90 -26.73
N GLY A 288 20.98 -8.72 -26.90
CA GLY A 288 21.29 -7.84 -28.01
C GLY A 288 20.98 -8.49 -29.37
N ALA A 289 21.91 -8.43 -30.30
CA ALA A 289 21.79 -9.06 -31.62
C ALA A 289 22.18 -10.55 -31.65
N GLY A 290 22.71 -11.10 -30.55
CA GLY A 290 23.22 -12.48 -30.44
C GLY A 290 22.32 -13.41 -29.67
N MET A 291 22.72 -14.70 -29.67
CA MET A 291 22.11 -15.70 -28.77
C MET A 291 22.61 -15.49 -27.36
N ARG A 292 21.74 -15.67 -26.36
CA ARG A 292 22.15 -15.64 -24.95
C ARG A 292 22.93 -16.92 -24.60
N THR A 293 24.10 -16.76 -24.03
CA THR A 293 24.98 -17.88 -23.63
C THR A 293 24.76 -18.27 -22.16
N LEU A 294 24.25 -17.37 -21.34
CA LEU A 294 24.06 -17.53 -19.90
C LEU A 294 22.58 -17.37 -19.48
N PRO A 295 21.65 -18.20 -20.00
CA PRO A 295 20.21 -18.06 -19.69
C PRO A 295 19.90 -18.31 -18.21
N GLY A 296 20.65 -19.15 -17.51
CA GLY A 296 20.49 -19.44 -16.09
C GLY A 296 20.79 -18.24 -15.17
N ALA A 297 21.42 -17.17 -15.70
CA ALA A 297 21.61 -15.92 -14.98
C ALA A 297 20.30 -15.11 -14.83
N ILE A 298 19.27 -15.40 -15.62
CA ILE A 298 18.03 -14.62 -15.67
C ILE A 298 16.89 -15.37 -14.97
N LEU A 299 16.24 -14.67 -14.05
CA LEU A 299 14.98 -15.07 -13.42
C LEU A 299 13.93 -14.02 -13.80
N VAL A 300 12.70 -14.45 -14.07
CA VAL A 300 11.65 -13.51 -14.52
C VAL A 300 10.45 -13.57 -13.58
N LEU A 301 9.93 -12.39 -13.17
CA LEU A 301 8.67 -12.28 -12.46
C LEU A 301 7.62 -11.64 -13.36
N ALA A 302 6.51 -12.35 -13.55
CA ALA A 302 5.34 -11.85 -14.25
C ALA A 302 4.20 -11.51 -13.28
N PRO A 303 3.40 -10.45 -13.57
CA PRO A 303 2.26 -10.10 -12.74
C PRO A 303 1.09 -11.07 -12.98
N ASP A 304 0.37 -11.37 -11.91
CA ASP A 304 -0.93 -12.03 -11.96
C ASP A 304 -1.98 -11.05 -12.46
N ARG A 305 -2.87 -11.49 -13.34
CA ARG A 305 -3.86 -10.61 -14.01
C ARG A 305 -4.92 -10.07 -13.05
N GLU A 306 -5.42 -10.91 -12.14
CA GLU A 306 -6.47 -10.52 -11.20
C GLU A 306 -5.93 -9.60 -10.12
N GLU A 307 -4.77 -9.94 -9.56
CA GLU A 307 -4.08 -9.11 -8.57
C GLU A 307 -3.63 -7.77 -9.16
N LEU A 308 -3.25 -7.73 -10.44
CA LEU A 308 -2.89 -6.49 -11.14
C LEU A 308 -4.08 -5.55 -11.23
N TYR A 309 -5.26 -6.04 -11.60
CA TYR A 309 -6.47 -5.22 -11.62
C TYR A 309 -6.82 -4.68 -10.23
N ALA A 310 -6.71 -5.52 -9.20
CA ALA A 310 -6.91 -5.10 -7.81
C ALA A 310 -5.89 -4.03 -7.37
N LEU A 311 -4.62 -4.19 -7.76
CA LEU A 311 -3.55 -3.21 -7.49
C LEU A 311 -3.82 -1.87 -8.18
N GLN A 312 -4.20 -1.88 -9.46
CA GLN A 312 -4.53 -0.68 -10.22
C GLN A 312 -5.64 0.14 -9.54
N ASN A 313 -6.68 -0.52 -9.05
CA ASN A 313 -7.76 0.14 -8.31
C ASN A 313 -7.28 0.75 -6.98
N LYS A 314 -6.40 0.06 -6.25
CA LYS A 314 -5.78 0.59 -5.02
C LYS A 314 -4.90 1.81 -5.30
N VAL A 315 -4.07 1.73 -6.34
CA VAL A 315 -3.22 2.85 -6.76
C VAL A 315 -4.06 4.04 -7.20
N LYS A 316 -5.12 3.82 -7.96
CA LYS A 316 -6.07 4.87 -8.35
C LYS A 316 -6.65 5.58 -7.13
N ARG A 317 -7.07 4.82 -6.11
CA ARG A 317 -7.58 5.37 -4.86
C ARG A 317 -6.48 6.10 -4.06
N PHE A 318 -5.28 5.56 -3.99
CA PHE A 318 -4.12 6.20 -3.34
C PHE A 318 -3.80 7.56 -3.97
N LEU A 319 -3.73 7.61 -5.29
CA LEU A 319 -3.49 8.85 -6.05
C LEU A 319 -4.59 9.88 -5.80
N ALA A 320 -5.85 9.44 -5.74
CA ALA A 320 -6.98 10.31 -5.43
C ALA A 320 -6.90 10.90 -4.01
N LEU A 321 -6.60 10.08 -3.02
CA LEU A 321 -6.39 10.55 -1.64
C LEU A 321 -5.28 11.59 -1.56
N ARG A 322 -4.16 11.36 -2.28
CA ARG A 322 -3.02 12.28 -2.35
C ARG A 322 -3.37 13.58 -3.08
N ASP A 323 -4.14 13.53 -4.14
CA ASP A 323 -4.63 14.72 -4.86
C ASP A 323 -5.56 15.56 -3.98
N VAL A 324 -6.50 14.93 -3.28
CA VAL A 324 -7.39 15.59 -2.32
C VAL A 324 -6.59 16.24 -1.18
N GLN A 325 -5.56 15.55 -0.65
CA GLN A 325 -4.69 16.13 0.37
C GLN A 325 -3.98 17.38 -0.15
N ASN A 326 -3.47 17.35 -1.37
CA ASN A 326 -2.73 18.47 -1.94
C ASN A 326 -3.61 19.68 -2.28
N ARG A 327 -4.85 19.44 -2.74
CA ARG A 327 -5.72 20.50 -3.28
C ARG A 327 -6.73 21.04 -2.29
N PHE A 328 -7.28 20.19 -1.42
CA PHE A 328 -8.48 20.51 -0.63
C PHE A 328 -8.31 20.29 0.87
N PHE A 329 -7.12 19.96 1.36
CA PHE A 329 -6.90 19.63 2.77
C PHE A 329 -7.46 20.68 3.74
N THR A 330 -7.23 21.97 3.44
CA THR A 330 -7.69 23.08 4.29
C THR A 330 -9.21 23.35 4.21
N GLU A 331 -9.88 22.80 3.20
CA GLU A 331 -11.33 22.93 3.02
C GLU A 331 -12.11 21.79 3.69
N LEU A 332 -11.41 20.79 4.23
CA LEU A 332 -12.00 19.65 4.95
C LEU A 332 -12.18 19.96 6.43
N SER A 333 -13.14 19.28 7.05
CA SER A 333 -13.28 19.30 8.51
C SER A 333 -12.04 18.71 9.20
N ALA A 334 -11.77 19.09 10.47
CA ALA A 334 -10.67 18.51 11.23
C ALA A 334 -10.76 16.98 11.34
N GLU A 335 -11.96 16.44 11.46
CA GLU A 335 -12.23 15.00 11.48
C GLU A 335 -11.86 14.33 10.14
N ASP A 336 -12.27 14.92 9.02
CA ASP A 336 -11.96 14.43 7.68
C ASP A 336 -10.48 14.58 7.33
N GLN A 337 -9.81 15.63 7.82
CA GLN A 337 -8.35 15.77 7.68
C GLN A 337 -7.60 14.61 8.34
N GLU A 338 -7.97 14.25 9.57
CA GLU A 338 -7.34 13.12 10.26
C GLU A 338 -7.72 11.77 9.64
N ARG A 339 -8.95 11.62 9.15
CA ARG A 339 -9.38 10.46 8.38
C ARG A 339 -8.56 10.32 7.09
N LEU A 340 -8.42 11.40 6.32
CA LEU A 340 -7.64 11.41 5.07
C LEU A 340 -6.19 11.01 5.30
N LYS A 341 -5.54 11.52 6.35
CA LYS A 341 -4.17 11.14 6.71
C LYS A 341 -4.04 9.65 7.05
N ARG A 342 -5.00 9.10 7.81
CA ARG A 342 -5.01 7.67 8.14
C ARG A 342 -5.22 6.80 6.90
N ASP A 343 -6.23 7.16 6.09
CA ASP A 343 -6.57 6.42 4.86
C ASP A 343 -5.42 6.46 3.86
N LEU A 344 -4.71 7.58 3.75
CA LEU A 344 -3.55 7.72 2.86
C LEU A 344 -2.39 6.80 3.29
N ARG A 345 -2.06 6.76 4.58
CA ARG A 345 -0.99 5.88 5.11
C ARG A 345 -1.36 4.40 4.95
N ALA A 346 -2.60 4.04 5.25
CA ALA A 346 -3.08 2.67 5.07
C ALA A 346 -3.02 2.26 3.61
N MET A 347 -3.47 3.13 2.69
CA MET A 347 -3.47 2.84 1.26
C MET A 347 -2.06 2.77 0.67
N GLU A 348 -1.10 3.57 1.15
CA GLU A 348 0.31 3.46 0.74
C GLU A 348 0.88 2.08 1.09
N SER A 349 0.63 1.59 2.32
CA SER A 349 1.01 0.24 2.72
C SER A 349 0.34 -0.82 1.87
N ASP A 350 -0.97 -0.68 1.61
CA ASP A 350 -1.76 -1.61 0.79
C ASP A 350 -1.26 -1.68 -0.66
N VAL A 351 -0.80 -0.58 -1.24
CA VAL A 351 -0.18 -0.53 -2.58
C VAL A 351 1.15 -1.28 -2.57
N LEU A 352 2.01 -1.02 -1.59
CA LEU A 352 3.31 -1.69 -1.48
C LEU A 352 3.17 -3.21 -1.28
N ASP A 353 2.22 -3.65 -0.48
CA ASP A 353 1.94 -5.07 -0.28
C ASP A 353 1.23 -5.69 -1.49
N GLY A 354 0.42 -4.88 -2.19
CA GLY A 354 -0.22 -5.25 -3.44
C GLY A 354 0.78 -5.58 -4.54
N VAL A 355 1.88 -4.81 -4.64
CA VAL A 355 2.98 -5.09 -5.58
C VAL A 355 3.55 -6.49 -5.38
N VAL A 356 3.85 -6.87 -4.13
CA VAL A 356 4.43 -8.19 -3.83
C VAL A 356 3.45 -9.32 -4.16
N ARG A 357 2.15 -9.10 -3.95
CA ARG A 357 1.11 -10.09 -4.32
C ARG A 357 0.93 -10.21 -5.82
N THR A 358 1.07 -9.11 -6.54
CA THR A 358 0.85 -9.07 -7.99
C THR A 358 1.95 -9.80 -8.75
N TRP A 359 3.23 -9.55 -8.45
CA TRP A 359 4.36 -10.21 -9.12
C TRP A 359 4.72 -11.52 -8.44
N ARG A 360 3.96 -12.56 -8.72
CA ARG A 360 4.05 -13.88 -8.04
C ARG A 360 4.32 -15.07 -8.97
N HIS A 361 4.42 -14.88 -10.28
CA HIS A 361 4.73 -15.94 -11.21
C HIS A 361 6.19 -15.85 -11.63
N LEU A 362 7.00 -16.80 -11.12
CA LEU A 362 8.43 -16.90 -11.42
C LEU A 362 8.65 -17.79 -12.65
N ALA A 363 9.37 -17.30 -13.65
CA ALA A 363 9.86 -18.12 -14.74
C ALA A 363 11.37 -18.35 -14.62
N LEU A 364 11.77 -19.58 -14.81
CA LEU A 364 13.17 -20.03 -14.93
C LEU A 364 13.40 -20.59 -16.33
N PRO A 365 14.66 -20.55 -16.85
CA PRO A 365 14.96 -21.18 -18.12
C PRO A 365 14.81 -22.69 -18.00
N GLY A 366 14.00 -23.26 -18.89
CA GLY A 366 13.83 -24.72 -19.05
C GLY A 366 14.52 -25.22 -20.31
N PRO A 367 14.62 -26.54 -20.52
CA PRO A 367 15.30 -27.13 -21.68
C PRO A 367 14.63 -26.82 -23.03
N GLU A 368 13.31 -26.71 -23.08
CA GLU A 368 12.53 -26.40 -24.29
C GLU A 368 11.67 -25.15 -24.13
N LYS A 369 11.12 -24.95 -22.94
CA LYS A 369 10.19 -23.86 -22.61
C LYS A 369 10.51 -23.29 -21.25
N PRO A 370 10.16 -22.01 -20.97
CA PRO A 370 10.23 -21.45 -19.64
C PRO A 370 9.46 -22.32 -18.63
N GLU A 371 10.06 -22.56 -17.48
CA GLU A 371 9.41 -23.22 -16.35
C GLU A 371 8.76 -22.19 -15.46
N TRP A 372 7.42 -22.20 -15.39
CA TRP A 372 6.67 -21.27 -14.56
C TRP A 372 6.37 -21.88 -13.18
N ILE A 373 6.65 -21.11 -12.15
CA ILE A 373 6.49 -21.50 -10.76
C ILE A 373 5.64 -20.43 -10.04
N PRO A 374 4.46 -20.79 -9.51
CA PRO A 374 3.70 -19.87 -8.68
C PRO A 374 4.34 -19.70 -7.31
N LEU A 375 4.64 -18.48 -6.91
CA LEU A 375 5.18 -18.17 -5.59
C LEU A 375 4.05 -18.04 -4.57
N SER A 376 4.21 -18.68 -3.41
CA SER A 376 3.32 -18.48 -2.27
C SER A 376 3.69 -17.18 -1.57
N VAL A 377 2.74 -16.24 -1.54
CA VAL A 377 2.96 -14.93 -0.91
C VAL A 377 2.35 -14.94 0.49
N TYR A 378 3.21 -14.95 1.50
CA TYR A 378 2.81 -14.67 2.88
C TYR A 378 3.12 -13.21 3.18
N ALA A 379 2.08 -12.40 3.40
CA ALA A 379 2.25 -10.99 3.70
C ALA A 379 3.06 -10.82 5.01
N ARG A 380 4.27 -10.29 4.89
CA ARG A 380 5.12 -9.89 6.02
C ARG A 380 5.54 -8.44 5.82
N PRO A 381 5.56 -7.62 6.86
CA PRO A 381 6.08 -6.26 6.77
C PRO A 381 7.52 -6.28 6.20
N GLY A 382 7.77 -5.45 5.20
CA GLY A 382 9.10 -5.34 4.58
C GLY A 382 9.49 -6.45 3.59
N LEU A 383 8.60 -7.39 3.24
CA LEU A 383 8.87 -8.41 2.22
C LEU A 383 9.17 -7.74 0.87
N THR A 384 10.29 -8.13 0.26
CA THR A 384 10.68 -7.69 -1.09
C THR A 384 10.50 -8.82 -2.11
N LEU A 385 10.39 -8.47 -3.39
CA LEU A 385 10.28 -9.46 -4.46
C LEU A 385 11.52 -10.38 -4.51
N ALA A 386 12.72 -9.81 -4.36
CA ALA A 386 13.96 -10.59 -4.32
C ALA A 386 13.98 -11.57 -3.13
N SER A 387 13.58 -11.12 -1.93
CA SER A 387 13.55 -12.01 -0.75
C SER A 387 12.52 -13.12 -0.90
N MET A 388 11.34 -12.82 -1.48
CA MET A 388 10.30 -13.81 -1.77
C MET A 388 10.79 -14.89 -2.75
N VAL A 389 11.48 -14.48 -3.83
CA VAL A 389 12.08 -15.42 -4.80
C VAL A 389 13.15 -16.26 -4.12
N ILE A 390 14.06 -15.67 -3.37
CA ILE A 390 15.14 -16.36 -2.66
C ILE A 390 14.57 -17.39 -1.66
N GLU A 391 13.58 -17.01 -0.84
CA GLU A 391 12.94 -17.94 0.11
C GLU A 391 12.29 -19.12 -0.61
N HIS A 392 11.60 -18.87 -1.72
CA HIS A 392 11.01 -19.93 -2.51
C HIS A 392 12.07 -20.87 -3.11
N LEU A 393 13.09 -20.32 -3.76
CA LEU A 393 14.18 -21.11 -4.36
C LEU A 393 14.93 -21.94 -3.32
N ARG A 394 15.11 -21.41 -2.11
CA ARG A 394 15.70 -22.13 -0.97
C ARG A 394 14.81 -23.30 -0.54
N SER A 395 13.53 -23.08 -0.35
CA SER A 395 12.56 -24.12 0.05
C SER A 395 12.41 -25.23 -0.99
N ALA A 396 12.59 -24.89 -2.28
CA ALA A 396 12.55 -25.81 -3.40
C ALA A 396 13.91 -26.52 -3.67
N ASN A 397 14.93 -26.31 -2.84
CA ASN A 397 16.29 -26.80 -3.01
C ASN A 397 16.95 -26.39 -4.36
N ARG A 398 16.52 -25.24 -4.91
CA ARG A 398 17.07 -24.67 -6.15
C ARG A 398 18.10 -23.58 -5.91
N LEU A 399 18.22 -23.09 -4.68
CA LEU A 399 19.25 -22.14 -4.26
C LEU A 399 20.15 -22.81 -3.24
N ALA A 400 21.45 -22.80 -3.51
CA ALA A 400 22.48 -23.27 -2.59
C ALA A 400 23.26 -22.09 -2.00
N GLU A 401 23.20 -21.94 -0.68
CA GLU A 401 23.99 -20.92 0.04
C GLU A 401 25.43 -21.34 0.21
N GLU A 402 25.66 -22.64 0.32
CA GLU A 402 26.99 -23.30 0.37
C GLU A 402 26.97 -24.55 -0.50
N ILE A 403 28.11 -24.88 -1.07
CA ILE A 403 28.31 -26.09 -1.87
C ILE A 403 29.45 -26.89 -1.23
N ALA A 404 29.18 -28.15 -0.89
CA ALA A 404 30.25 -29.06 -0.46
C ALA A 404 31.20 -29.38 -1.64
N PRO A 405 32.50 -29.57 -1.40
CA PRO A 405 33.50 -29.87 -2.46
C PRO A 405 33.11 -31.03 -3.38
N GLU A 406 32.54 -32.12 -2.82
CA GLU A 406 32.09 -33.27 -3.62
C GLU A 406 30.93 -32.89 -4.57
N ASN A 407 29.98 -32.13 -4.07
CA ASN A 407 28.85 -31.68 -4.88
C ASN A 407 29.29 -30.70 -5.96
N PHE A 408 30.24 -29.80 -5.63
CA PHE A 408 30.82 -28.88 -6.60
C PHE A 408 31.49 -29.66 -7.75
N LEU A 409 32.35 -30.63 -7.44
CA LEU A 409 33.05 -31.44 -8.44
C LEU A 409 32.12 -32.38 -9.24
N ARG A 410 30.99 -32.77 -8.65
CA ARG A 410 29.94 -33.52 -9.38
C ARG A 410 29.21 -32.64 -10.38
N LEU A 411 28.96 -31.34 -10.03
CA LEU A 411 28.31 -30.38 -10.90
C LEU A 411 29.23 -29.87 -12.01
N VAL A 412 30.48 -29.59 -11.66
CA VAL A 412 31.54 -29.11 -12.57
C VAL A 412 32.78 -29.97 -12.41
N PRO A 413 32.90 -31.11 -13.13
CA PRO A 413 34.08 -31.95 -13.10
C PRO A 413 35.30 -31.20 -13.62
N VAL A 414 36.42 -31.26 -12.85
CA VAL A 414 37.69 -30.68 -13.21
C VAL A 414 38.60 -31.84 -13.63
N THR A 415 38.48 -32.28 -14.89
CA THR A 415 39.28 -33.36 -15.49
C THR A 415 40.51 -32.83 -16.25
N GLU A 416 40.49 -31.55 -16.59
CA GLU A 416 41.52 -30.81 -17.31
C GLU A 416 41.59 -29.37 -16.77
N ARG A 417 42.69 -28.69 -17.09
CA ARG A 417 42.89 -27.29 -16.69
C ARG A 417 41.76 -26.40 -17.21
N LYS A 418 41.04 -25.72 -16.29
CA LYS A 418 39.85 -24.97 -16.59
C LYS A 418 39.89 -23.60 -15.90
N PRO A 419 39.63 -22.47 -16.62
CA PRO A 419 39.63 -21.14 -15.98
C PRO A 419 38.41 -20.98 -15.09
N TYR A 420 38.54 -20.24 -13.98
CA TYR A 420 37.45 -19.94 -13.05
C TYR A 420 36.25 -19.35 -13.76
N LYS A 421 36.47 -18.49 -14.77
CA LYS A 421 35.38 -17.85 -15.54
C LYS A 421 34.48 -18.87 -16.23
N GLU A 422 35.02 -19.98 -16.73
CA GLU A 422 34.21 -21.06 -17.32
C GLU A 422 33.46 -21.86 -16.28
N VAL A 423 34.06 -22.07 -15.11
CA VAL A 423 33.40 -22.73 -13.98
C VAL A 423 32.19 -21.91 -13.51
N TRP A 424 32.36 -20.59 -13.33
CA TRP A 424 31.30 -19.71 -12.97
C TRP A 424 30.21 -19.61 -14.06
N ALA A 425 30.60 -19.50 -15.33
CA ALA A 425 29.70 -19.50 -16.48
C ALA A 425 28.84 -20.78 -16.56
N ALA A 426 29.35 -21.92 -16.12
CA ALA A 426 28.57 -23.16 -16.08
C ALA A 426 27.34 -23.04 -15.15
N PHE A 427 27.47 -22.39 -14.00
CA PHE A 427 26.34 -22.14 -13.09
C PHE A 427 25.30 -21.16 -13.67
N LEU A 428 25.72 -20.27 -14.55
CA LEU A 428 24.85 -19.30 -15.22
C LEU A 428 24.27 -19.81 -16.54
N SER A 429 24.81 -20.90 -17.13
CA SER A 429 24.43 -21.40 -18.45
C SER A 429 23.39 -22.53 -18.38
N PHE A 430 23.56 -23.46 -17.46
CA PHE A 430 22.75 -24.68 -17.44
C PHE A 430 21.47 -24.54 -16.62
N PRO A 431 20.28 -24.83 -17.23
CA PRO A 431 19.01 -24.69 -16.53
C PRO A 431 18.84 -25.54 -15.26
N LYS A 432 19.61 -26.62 -15.15
CA LYS A 432 19.57 -27.57 -14.00
C LYS A 432 20.58 -27.27 -12.90
N MET A 433 21.44 -26.27 -13.10
CA MET A 433 22.37 -25.86 -12.05
C MET A 433 21.64 -25.17 -10.91
N PRO A 434 22.07 -25.36 -9.64
CA PRO A 434 21.52 -24.60 -8.53
C PRO A 434 21.87 -23.11 -8.69
N ILE A 435 20.95 -22.25 -8.33
CA ILE A 435 21.19 -20.81 -8.22
C ILE A 435 22.11 -20.60 -7.01
N VAL A 436 23.23 -19.91 -7.20
CA VAL A 436 24.26 -19.73 -6.17
C VAL A 436 24.85 -18.33 -6.23
N SER A 437 25.42 -17.88 -5.13
CA SER A 437 26.28 -16.69 -5.16
C SER A 437 27.68 -17.05 -5.67
N GLN A 438 28.33 -16.09 -6.31
CA GLN A 438 29.75 -16.26 -6.71
C GLN A 438 30.63 -16.58 -5.50
N ARG A 439 30.30 -16.00 -4.33
CA ARG A 439 30.99 -16.30 -3.08
C ARG A 439 30.87 -17.78 -2.68
N ALA A 440 29.71 -18.39 -2.80
CA ALA A 440 29.51 -19.79 -2.46
C ALA A 440 30.34 -20.72 -3.35
N VAL A 441 30.48 -20.41 -4.65
CA VAL A 441 31.34 -21.14 -5.59
C VAL A 441 32.83 -20.97 -5.24
N ARG A 442 33.25 -19.73 -4.92
CA ARG A 442 34.63 -19.46 -4.49
C ARG A 442 35.01 -20.23 -3.24
N GLU A 443 34.15 -20.25 -2.23
CA GLU A 443 34.37 -21.01 -1.00
C GLU A 443 34.40 -22.52 -1.24
N ALA A 444 33.56 -23.05 -2.14
CA ALA A 444 33.58 -24.46 -2.51
C ALA A 444 34.92 -24.83 -3.19
N ILE A 445 35.45 -23.98 -4.07
CA ILE A 445 36.76 -24.17 -4.72
C ILE A 445 37.89 -24.18 -3.68
N LYS A 446 37.92 -23.19 -2.76
CA LYS A 446 38.96 -23.12 -1.71
C LYS A 446 38.93 -24.35 -0.83
N ARG A 447 37.77 -24.82 -0.41
CA ARG A 447 37.62 -26.06 0.38
C ARG A 447 38.10 -27.28 -0.42
N ALA A 448 37.78 -27.35 -1.73
CA ALA A 448 38.24 -28.44 -2.59
C ALA A 448 39.76 -28.45 -2.76
N VAL A 449 40.41 -27.28 -2.83
CA VAL A 449 41.88 -27.17 -2.87
C VAL A 449 42.50 -27.58 -1.53
N HIS A 450 41.96 -27.09 -0.41
CA HIS A 450 42.42 -27.44 0.93
C HIS A 450 42.36 -28.97 1.19
N GLU A 451 41.27 -29.62 0.71
CA GLU A 451 41.06 -31.06 0.81
C GLU A 451 41.90 -31.86 -0.21
N GLY A 452 42.68 -31.21 -1.10
CA GLY A 452 43.49 -31.87 -2.10
C GLY A 452 42.70 -32.54 -3.22
N LYS A 453 41.44 -32.13 -3.45
CA LYS A 453 40.60 -32.68 -4.52
C LYS A 453 40.83 -32.02 -5.88
N ILE A 454 41.35 -30.80 -5.89
CA ILE A 454 41.79 -30.05 -7.08
C ILE A 454 43.00 -29.19 -6.72
N GLY A 455 43.76 -28.80 -7.73
CA GLY A 455 44.75 -27.74 -7.66
C GLY A 455 44.16 -26.40 -8.12
N LEU A 456 44.76 -25.29 -7.70
CA LEU A 456 44.39 -23.94 -8.16
C LEU A 456 45.67 -23.18 -8.51
N GLU A 457 45.75 -22.67 -9.72
CA GLU A 457 46.84 -21.81 -10.17
C GLU A 457 46.38 -20.35 -10.21
N ILE A 458 47.10 -19.49 -9.51
CA ILE A 458 46.90 -18.03 -9.51
C ILE A 458 48.27 -17.40 -9.80
N GLU A 459 48.37 -16.59 -10.86
CA GLU A 459 49.60 -15.88 -11.27
C GLU A 459 50.83 -16.79 -11.34
N GLY A 460 50.68 -18.07 -11.79
CA GLY A 460 51.76 -19.05 -11.93
C GLY A 460 52.11 -19.78 -10.62
N ARG A 461 51.48 -19.46 -9.49
CA ARG A 461 51.60 -20.22 -8.24
C ARG A 461 50.45 -21.23 -8.14
N ILE A 462 50.80 -22.48 -7.84
CA ILE A 462 49.85 -23.58 -7.67
C ILE A 462 49.59 -23.79 -6.17
N TYR A 463 48.32 -23.75 -5.79
CA TYR A 463 47.81 -24.05 -4.44
C TYR A 463 47.23 -25.46 -4.45
N PHE A 464 47.65 -26.30 -3.53
CA PHE A 464 47.17 -27.68 -3.35
C PHE A 464 47.39 -28.13 -1.91
N GLN A 465 46.34 -28.57 -1.24
CA GLN A 465 46.33 -28.90 0.20
C GLN A 465 46.80 -27.73 1.10
N GLU A 466 46.57 -26.52 0.66
CA GLU A 466 46.88 -25.30 1.42
C GLU A 466 45.77 -24.27 1.28
N ASP A 467 45.78 -23.25 2.15
CA ASP A 467 44.79 -22.18 2.13
C ASP A 467 45.00 -21.24 0.93
N VAL A 468 43.91 -20.91 0.25
CA VAL A 468 43.88 -20.03 -0.91
C VAL A 468 43.49 -18.60 -0.49
N PRO A 469 44.25 -17.57 -0.87
CA PRO A 469 43.90 -16.19 -0.61
C PRO A 469 42.66 -15.76 -1.39
N ASP A 470 41.86 -14.81 -0.82
CA ASP A 470 40.64 -14.30 -1.47
C ASP A 470 40.89 -13.50 -2.75
N ALA A 471 42.08 -12.92 -2.89
CA ALA A 471 42.44 -12.08 -4.01
C ALA A 471 42.72 -12.94 -5.29
N TYR A 472 42.32 -12.38 -6.45
CA TYR A 472 42.65 -12.90 -7.80
C TYR A 472 42.04 -14.23 -8.24
N LEU A 473 40.99 -14.73 -7.57
CA LEU A 473 40.28 -15.95 -8.03
C LEU A 473 39.68 -15.80 -9.45
N ASP A 474 39.36 -14.59 -9.89
CA ASP A 474 38.79 -14.36 -11.23
C ASP A 474 39.75 -14.68 -12.37
N GLU A 475 41.06 -14.72 -12.11
CA GLU A 475 42.12 -15.08 -13.07
C GLU A 475 42.71 -16.48 -12.81
N ALA A 476 42.12 -17.19 -11.83
CA ALA A 476 42.60 -18.50 -11.44
C ALA A 476 42.26 -19.61 -12.46
N TRP A 477 43.08 -20.62 -12.48
CA TRP A 477 42.88 -21.87 -13.23
C TRP A 477 42.70 -23.03 -12.25
N LEU A 478 41.66 -23.80 -12.41
CA LEU A 478 41.45 -25.05 -11.68
C LEU A 478 42.21 -26.16 -12.41
N LEU A 479 42.94 -26.96 -11.65
CA LEU A 479 43.74 -28.07 -12.15
C LEU A 479 43.19 -29.39 -11.60
N SER A 480 43.23 -30.44 -12.41
CA SER A 480 42.99 -31.79 -11.88
C SER A 480 44.13 -32.20 -10.93
N PRO A 481 43.89 -33.09 -9.96
CA PRO A 481 44.95 -33.56 -9.07
C PRO A 481 46.15 -34.17 -9.81
N ALA A 482 45.92 -34.70 -11.02
CA ALA A 482 46.96 -35.28 -11.86
C ALA A 482 47.90 -34.25 -12.52
N GLU A 483 47.40 -33.01 -12.68
CA GLU A 483 48.16 -31.90 -13.28
C GLU A 483 48.94 -31.07 -12.24
N VAL A 484 48.73 -31.35 -10.95
CA VAL A 484 49.48 -30.69 -9.87
C VAL A 484 50.88 -31.30 -9.80
N PRO A 485 51.96 -30.50 -9.97
CA PRO A 485 53.29 -30.99 -9.80
C PRO A 485 53.46 -31.59 -8.41
N GLN A 486 53.84 -32.89 -8.34
CA GLN A 486 54.20 -33.48 -7.05
C GLN A 486 55.43 -32.72 -6.53
N LYS A 487 55.30 -32.12 -5.32
CA LYS A 487 56.50 -31.63 -4.62
C LYS A 487 57.43 -32.80 -4.50
N GLU A 488 58.57 -32.77 -5.25
CA GLU A 488 59.68 -33.65 -4.97
C GLU A 488 60.00 -33.49 -3.48
N GLU A 489 59.88 -34.59 -2.73
CA GLU A 489 60.40 -34.65 -1.37
C GLU A 489 61.84 -34.27 -1.43
N ALA A 490 62.22 -33.15 -0.88
CA ALA A 490 63.62 -32.76 -0.76
C ALA A 490 64.38 -33.87 0.01
N VAL A 491 65.15 -34.65 -0.72
CA VAL A 491 65.99 -35.63 -0.15
C VAL A 491 66.98 -34.93 0.79
N SER A 492 66.80 -35.17 2.09
CA SER A 492 67.70 -34.69 3.14
C SER A 492 69.09 -35.25 2.95
N PRO A 493 70.18 -34.46 2.96
CA PRO A 493 71.56 -34.99 2.92
C PRO A 493 71.88 -35.77 4.20
N PRO A 494 72.77 -36.79 4.12
CA PRO A 494 72.95 -37.75 5.19
C PRO A 494 73.64 -37.18 6.43
N ALA A 495 73.21 -37.68 7.57
CA ALA A 495 73.66 -37.33 8.90
C ALA A 495 75.13 -37.73 9.20
N ALA A 496 75.84 -36.89 9.95
CA ALA A 496 77.00 -37.24 10.71
C ALA A 496 76.70 -37.28 12.22
N PRO A 497 77.37 -38.16 13.02
CA PRO A 497 76.77 -38.74 14.21
C PRO A 497 77.25 -38.19 15.55
N LYS A 498 76.47 -38.52 16.57
CA LYS A 498 76.70 -38.62 18.04
C LYS A 498 76.63 -37.41 18.93
N ALA A 499 75.67 -37.45 19.86
CA ALA A 499 75.87 -37.86 21.25
C ALA A 499 74.56 -37.93 22.01
N GLU A 500 74.26 -39.06 22.65
CA GLU A 500 73.32 -39.28 23.75
C GLU A 500 73.80 -38.59 25.05
N PRO A 501 73.07 -38.45 26.15
CA PRO A 501 71.78 -39.10 26.51
C PRO A 501 70.75 -38.27 27.29
N ALA A 502 69.63 -38.91 27.40
CA ALA A 502 68.74 -38.97 28.59
C ALA A 502 67.47 -38.13 28.69
N LYS A 503 66.36 -38.92 28.66
CA LYS A 503 65.10 -38.79 29.42
C LYS A 503 64.14 -37.63 29.16
N ALA A 504 63.03 -37.90 28.53
CA ALA A 504 61.76 -38.26 29.15
C ALA A 504 60.69 -38.36 28.05
N GLU A 505 60.00 -39.47 27.96
CA GLU A 505 58.76 -39.66 27.20
C GLU A 505 57.65 -38.76 27.78
N PRO A 506 56.86 -38.09 27.01
CA PRO A 506 55.51 -37.80 27.34
C PRO A 506 54.57 -38.82 26.70
N LYS A 507 53.75 -39.46 27.52
CA LYS A 507 52.64 -40.33 27.17
C LYS A 507 51.70 -39.70 26.15
N PRO A 508 51.01 -40.52 25.33
CA PRO A 508 49.97 -40.05 24.45
C PRO A 508 48.85 -39.46 25.27
N ALA A 509 48.43 -38.24 24.86
CA ALA A 509 47.30 -37.57 25.44
C ALA A 509 46.03 -38.42 25.28
N SER A 510 45.44 -38.81 26.41
CA SER A 510 44.10 -39.38 26.47
C SER A 510 43.09 -38.42 25.87
N PRO A 511 42.01 -38.89 25.24
CA PRO A 511 40.97 -38.04 24.73
C PRO A 511 40.40 -37.20 25.89
N GLU A 512 40.44 -35.86 25.73
CA GLU A 512 39.83 -34.93 26.71
C GLU A 512 38.37 -35.31 26.89
N LYS A 513 37.95 -35.57 28.13
CA LYS A 513 36.55 -35.77 28.48
C LYS A 513 35.79 -34.49 28.07
N PRO A 514 34.60 -34.60 27.48
CA PRO A 514 33.79 -33.45 27.14
C PRO A 514 33.55 -32.60 28.39
N LYS A 515 33.73 -31.28 28.29
CA LYS A 515 33.51 -30.33 29.39
C LYS A 515 32.02 -30.29 29.66
N THR A 516 31.61 -30.49 30.92
CA THR A 516 30.21 -30.51 31.34
C THR A 516 29.59 -29.12 31.53
N THR A 517 30.43 -28.09 31.62
CA THR A 517 29.96 -26.71 31.82
C THR A 517 30.82 -25.75 31.00
N TYR A 518 30.19 -24.82 30.28
CA TYR A 518 30.85 -23.76 29.56
C TYR A 518 30.18 -22.42 29.86
N SER A 519 30.97 -21.40 30.22
CA SER A 519 30.47 -20.03 30.45
C SER A 519 31.28 -19.05 29.63
N LEU A 520 30.61 -18.09 28.98
CA LEU A 520 31.22 -17.05 28.15
C LEU A 520 30.63 -15.68 28.54
N ARG A 521 31.51 -14.72 28.78
CA ARG A 521 31.13 -13.29 28.91
C ARG A 521 31.86 -12.50 27.83
N ALA A 522 31.13 -11.88 26.91
CA ALA A 522 31.71 -11.15 25.79
C ALA A 522 31.04 -9.79 25.60
N LYS A 523 31.82 -8.77 25.20
CA LYS A 523 31.30 -7.47 24.77
C LYS A 523 31.14 -7.46 23.27
N VAL A 524 29.91 -7.29 22.80
CA VAL A 524 29.57 -7.31 21.38
C VAL A 524 28.83 -6.05 20.98
N SER A 525 29.11 -5.53 19.78
CA SER A 525 28.32 -4.43 19.22
C SER A 525 26.90 -4.90 18.91
N TRP A 526 25.89 -4.08 19.22
CA TRP A 526 24.49 -4.40 18.97
C TRP A 526 24.20 -4.72 17.48
N LEU A 527 24.98 -4.16 16.56
CA LEU A 527 24.91 -4.46 15.11
C LEU A 527 25.29 -5.93 14.77
N LYS A 528 26.03 -6.61 15.65
CA LYS A 528 26.47 -8.00 15.49
C LYS A 528 25.69 -9.02 16.33
N MET A 529 24.59 -8.62 16.96
CA MET A 529 23.78 -9.53 17.78
C MET A 529 23.22 -10.72 16.99
N ASN A 530 22.93 -10.52 15.71
CA ASN A 530 22.46 -11.61 14.84
C ASN A 530 23.55 -12.67 14.58
N ASP A 531 24.81 -12.23 14.49
CA ASP A 531 25.96 -13.13 14.33
C ASP A 531 26.19 -13.94 15.62
N VAL A 532 26.05 -13.31 16.79
CA VAL A 532 26.11 -13.99 18.09
C VAL A 532 24.97 -15.01 18.23
N TYR A 533 23.75 -14.64 17.86
CA TYR A 533 22.62 -15.54 17.89
C TYR A 533 22.85 -16.79 17.06
N ARG A 534 23.31 -16.62 15.81
CA ARG A 534 23.55 -17.73 14.88
C ARG A 534 24.83 -18.52 15.18
N GLY A 535 25.92 -17.83 15.56
CA GLY A 535 27.24 -18.45 15.71
C GLY A 535 27.54 -18.99 17.12
N VAL A 536 26.83 -18.52 18.14
CA VAL A 536 27.09 -18.89 19.55
C VAL A 536 25.86 -19.48 20.21
N ILE A 537 24.70 -18.77 20.17
CA ILE A 537 23.51 -19.17 20.94
C ILE A 537 22.88 -20.44 20.35
N ILE A 538 22.62 -20.49 19.05
CA ILE A 538 22.03 -21.68 18.40
C ILE A 538 22.89 -22.94 18.57
N PRO A 539 24.22 -22.90 18.27
CA PRO A 539 25.08 -24.09 18.44
C PRO A 539 25.19 -24.59 19.88
N LEU A 540 25.18 -23.69 20.87
CA LEU A 540 25.20 -24.06 22.28
C LEU A 540 23.83 -24.58 22.74
N GLY A 541 22.72 -23.92 22.34
CA GLY A 541 21.37 -24.35 22.68
C GLY A 541 21.01 -25.73 22.14
N ASN A 542 21.49 -26.07 20.94
CA ASN A 542 21.28 -27.40 20.34
C ASN A 542 22.11 -28.53 20.97
N ARG A 543 23.11 -28.20 21.83
CA ARG A 543 24.05 -29.17 22.41
C ARG A 543 24.14 -29.11 23.94
N SER A 544 23.30 -28.31 24.58
CA SER A 544 23.22 -28.21 26.05
C SER A 544 21.80 -28.53 26.53
N ASP A 545 21.74 -29.17 27.70
CA ASP A 545 20.45 -29.48 28.35
C ASP A 545 19.79 -28.22 28.93
N ASN A 546 20.58 -27.21 29.26
CA ASN A 546 20.11 -25.92 29.74
C ASN A 546 21.04 -24.78 29.23
N LEU A 547 20.47 -23.77 28.59
CA LEU A 547 21.17 -22.56 28.14
C LEU A 547 20.55 -21.33 28.79
N GLU A 548 21.30 -20.70 29.67
CA GLU A 548 20.90 -19.43 30.31
C GLU A 548 21.63 -18.26 29.67
N LEU A 549 20.88 -17.21 29.33
CA LEU A 549 21.41 -15.99 28.71
C LEU A 549 21.18 -14.80 29.65
N ILE A 550 22.25 -14.16 30.07
CA ILE A 550 22.21 -12.89 30.80
C ILE A 550 22.69 -11.78 29.87
N ILE A 551 21.80 -10.81 29.60
CA ILE A 551 22.08 -9.70 28.67
C ILE A 551 22.15 -8.39 29.47
N GLU A 552 23.29 -7.69 29.39
CA GLU A 552 23.47 -6.35 29.93
C GLU A 552 23.41 -5.33 28.78
N ILE A 553 22.44 -4.42 28.84
CA ILE A 553 22.23 -3.39 27.82
C ILE A 553 22.53 -2.01 28.44
N ARG A 554 23.46 -1.26 27.85
CA ARG A 554 23.74 0.13 28.22
C ARG A 554 23.47 1.04 27.03
N ALA A 555 22.49 1.91 27.16
CA ALA A 555 22.15 2.92 26.15
C ALA A 555 22.44 4.32 26.71
N LYS A 556 23.03 5.20 25.89
CA LYS A 556 23.29 6.61 26.24
C LYS A 556 22.93 7.49 25.05
N LYS A 557 22.15 8.54 25.31
CA LYS A 557 21.83 9.57 24.33
C LYS A 557 22.02 10.94 24.99
N SER A 558 22.70 11.84 24.32
CA SER A 558 23.02 13.20 24.87
C SER A 558 21.78 14.04 25.16
N GLU A 559 20.69 13.84 24.47
CA GLU A 559 19.39 14.53 24.66
C GLU A 559 18.43 13.78 25.59
N GLY A 560 18.87 12.67 26.19
CA GLY A 560 18.04 11.79 27.00
C GLY A 560 17.24 10.77 26.16
N ILE A 561 16.84 9.66 26.80
CA ILE A 561 16.00 8.63 26.21
C ILE A 561 14.55 8.91 26.66
N PRO A 562 13.57 9.03 25.74
CA PRO A 562 12.19 9.31 26.11
C PRO A 562 11.60 8.22 27.02
N LYS A 563 10.88 8.65 28.06
CA LYS A 563 10.29 7.77 29.08
C LYS A 563 9.30 6.76 28.50
N ASP A 564 8.57 7.14 27.47
CA ASP A 564 7.63 6.28 26.74
C ASP A 564 8.33 5.13 26.01
N VAL A 565 9.56 5.32 25.53
CA VAL A 565 10.37 4.24 24.92
C VAL A 565 10.77 3.22 25.98
N ILE A 566 11.16 3.66 27.18
CA ILE A 566 11.55 2.77 28.28
C ILE A 566 10.32 1.99 28.76
N GLU A 567 9.22 2.66 29.07
CA GLU A 567 8.04 2.04 29.68
C GLU A 567 7.22 1.21 28.67
N ARG A 568 6.90 1.78 27.50
CA ARG A 568 6.00 1.13 26.54
C ARG A 568 6.70 0.18 25.58
N THR A 569 7.97 0.40 25.26
CA THR A 569 8.66 -0.47 24.32
C THR A 569 9.57 -1.46 25.03
N VAL A 570 10.49 -1.00 25.88
CA VAL A 570 11.48 -1.90 26.51
C VAL A 570 10.83 -2.79 27.58
N ARG A 571 10.18 -2.20 28.59
CA ARG A 571 9.56 -2.97 29.69
C ARG A 571 8.43 -3.87 29.20
N GLU A 572 7.59 -3.40 28.27
CA GLU A 572 6.50 -4.18 27.70
C GLU A 572 7.03 -5.39 26.91
N THR A 573 8.07 -5.18 26.08
CA THR A 573 8.70 -6.28 25.33
C THR A 573 9.32 -7.32 26.28
N LEU A 574 10.03 -6.89 27.33
CA LEU A 574 10.61 -7.81 28.31
C LEU A 574 9.54 -8.64 29.04
N ARG A 575 8.38 -8.03 29.35
CA ARG A 575 7.23 -8.75 29.92
C ARG A 575 6.64 -9.77 28.94
N GLN A 576 6.49 -9.40 27.67
CA GLN A 576 5.93 -10.28 26.64
C GLN A 576 6.76 -11.53 26.40
N ILE A 577 8.09 -11.43 26.52
CA ILE A 577 9.01 -12.58 26.39
C ILE A 577 9.31 -13.27 27.73
N ASN A 578 8.61 -12.91 28.81
CA ASN A 578 8.82 -13.42 30.18
C ASN A 578 10.28 -13.30 30.67
N ALA A 579 10.99 -12.24 30.27
CA ALA A 579 12.35 -12.01 30.74
C ALA A 579 12.36 -11.53 32.18
N GLN A 580 13.25 -12.10 32.99
CA GLN A 580 13.48 -11.65 34.38
C GLN A 580 14.41 -10.45 34.35
N ILE A 581 13.95 -9.28 34.81
CA ILE A 581 14.79 -8.09 35.00
C ILE A 581 15.60 -8.29 36.29
N LEU A 582 16.92 -8.44 36.16
CA LEU A 582 17.83 -8.62 37.27
C LEU A 582 18.22 -7.29 37.90
N GLU A 583 18.45 -6.26 37.11
CA GLU A 583 18.81 -4.91 37.55
C GLU A 583 18.38 -3.89 36.49
N GLU A 584 17.80 -2.77 36.92
CA GLU A 584 17.45 -1.64 36.07
C GLU A 584 17.88 -0.34 36.74
N ARG A 585 18.61 0.55 36.05
CA ARG A 585 19.01 1.86 36.53
C ARG A 585 18.70 2.91 35.45
N GLU A 586 18.11 4.01 35.90
CA GLU A 586 17.88 5.23 35.09
C GLU A 586 18.76 6.33 35.69
N GLU A 587 19.72 6.87 34.90
CA GLU A 587 20.60 7.96 35.28
C GLU A 587 20.36 9.21 34.41
#